data_6f93bf58a2b43ab7c2f486427d75ace8
#
_entry.id   6f93bf58a2b43ab7c2f486427d75ace8
#
_cell.length_a   1.000
_cell.length_b   1.000
_cell.length_c   1.000
_cell.angle_alpha   90.00
_cell.angle_beta   90.00
_cell.angle_gamma   90.00
#
_symmetry.space_group_name_H-M   'P 1'
#
loop_
_entity.id
_entity.type
_entity.pdbx_description
1 polymer ?
#
loop_
_entity_poly.entity_id
_entity_poly.type
_entity_poly.pdbx_seq_one_letter_code
_entity_poly.pdbx_strand_id
1 'polypeptide(L)'
;MIYYLIGQPGAGKTTIAEEMITNPKYDTFAAFHIDGDDIRELFDNKDYSETGRRKNIELAQKIAQYLHNKNEDVVISLVSPYKDLRDKFKEKMGNNVIEVYVHTTEIRGRESYFVENYEPPTDDYFNMCTDNVDVKTCVEVILRHEKLL
;
A
#
# COMPACT_ATOMS: atom_id res chain seq x y z
N MET A 1 3.60 -13.17 0.23
CA MET A 1 4.17 -11.81 0.35
C MET A 1 3.06 -10.78 0.42
N ILE A 2 3.24 -9.78 1.25
CA ILE A 2 2.34 -8.61 1.33
C ILE A 2 3.09 -7.40 0.79
N TYR A 3 2.56 -6.80 -0.27
CA TYR A 3 3.08 -5.55 -0.81
C TYR A 3 2.26 -4.41 -0.23
N TYR A 4 2.88 -3.61 0.64
CA TYR A 4 2.19 -2.54 1.36
C TYR A 4 2.51 -1.20 0.72
N LEU A 5 1.63 -0.75 -0.18
CA LEU A 5 1.79 0.52 -0.89
C LEU A 5 1.19 1.64 -0.04
N ILE A 6 2.02 2.58 0.36
CA ILE A 6 1.62 3.72 1.19
C ILE A 6 1.95 5.04 0.47
N GLY A 7 1.31 6.10 0.86
CA GLY A 7 1.55 7.44 0.29
C GLY A 7 0.29 8.28 0.23
N GLN A 8 0.47 9.56 -0.09
CA GLN A 8 -0.64 10.51 -0.21
C GLN A 8 -1.60 10.12 -1.35
N PRO A 9 -2.87 10.58 -1.30
CA PRO A 9 -3.80 10.39 -2.41
C PRO A 9 -3.23 10.95 -3.73
N GLY A 10 -3.44 10.24 -4.83
CA GLY A 10 -2.95 10.65 -6.14
C GLY A 10 -1.51 10.24 -6.45
N ALA A 11 -0.82 9.57 -5.53
CA ALA A 11 0.56 9.13 -5.75
C ALA A 11 0.69 7.99 -6.76
N GLY A 12 -0.39 7.21 -7.00
CA GLY A 12 -0.39 6.10 -7.96
C GLY A 12 -0.52 4.72 -7.33
N LYS A 13 -0.79 4.62 -6.05
CA LYS A 13 -0.87 3.34 -5.32
C LYS A 13 -1.88 2.38 -5.92
N THR A 14 -3.12 2.82 -6.11
CA THR A 14 -4.20 1.98 -6.63
C THR A 14 -3.89 1.51 -8.05
N THR A 15 -3.37 2.38 -8.90
CA THR A 15 -2.98 2.04 -10.27
C THR A 15 -1.89 0.98 -10.29
N ILE A 16 -0.88 1.12 -9.43
CA ILE A 16 0.19 0.12 -9.31
C ILE A 16 -0.38 -1.21 -8.82
N ALA A 17 -1.22 -1.18 -7.78
CA ALA A 17 -1.82 -2.39 -7.24
C ALA A 17 -2.67 -3.12 -8.28
N GLU A 18 -3.50 -2.42 -9.02
CA GLU A 18 -4.32 -3.01 -10.09
C GLU A 18 -3.46 -3.65 -11.18
N GLU A 19 -2.39 -3.00 -11.60
CA GLU A 19 -1.47 -3.57 -12.59
C GLU A 19 -0.82 -4.85 -12.06
N MET A 20 -0.44 -4.88 -10.79
CA MET A 20 0.18 -6.06 -10.18
C MET A 20 -0.73 -7.29 -10.21
N ILE A 21 -2.02 -7.10 -9.97
CA ILE A 21 -2.95 -8.23 -9.84
C ILE A 21 -3.64 -8.62 -11.14
N THR A 22 -3.76 -7.71 -12.10
CA THR A 22 -4.52 -7.95 -13.33
C THR A 22 -3.66 -8.33 -14.53
N ASN A 23 -2.38 -7.98 -14.53
CA ASN A 23 -1.53 -8.27 -15.66
C ASN A 23 -0.91 -9.67 -15.53
N PRO A 24 -1.26 -10.62 -16.43
CA PRO A 24 -0.77 -12.00 -16.35
C PRO A 24 0.74 -12.14 -16.60
N LYS A 25 1.41 -11.08 -17.06
CA LYS A 25 2.86 -11.06 -17.24
C LYS A 25 3.59 -11.21 -15.91
N TYR A 26 2.99 -10.73 -14.81
CA TYR A 26 3.60 -10.83 -13.50
C TYR A 26 3.16 -12.11 -12.80
N ASP A 27 4.12 -12.77 -12.19
CA ASP A 27 3.94 -14.04 -11.50
C ASP A 27 3.36 -13.83 -10.09
N THR A 28 2.44 -12.90 -9.95
CA THR A 28 1.72 -12.62 -8.71
C THR A 28 0.38 -13.37 -8.75
N PHE A 29 0.44 -14.67 -8.49
CA PHE A 29 -0.75 -15.51 -8.56
C PHE A 29 -1.76 -15.13 -7.48
N ALA A 30 -3.02 -14.97 -7.90
CA ALA A 30 -4.16 -14.78 -7.04
C ALA A 30 -3.97 -13.68 -5.99
N ALA A 31 -3.23 -12.63 -6.32
CA ALA A 31 -3.07 -11.50 -5.42
C ALA A 31 -4.41 -10.84 -5.16
N PHE A 32 -4.70 -10.61 -3.89
CA PHE A 32 -5.85 -9.84 -3.48
C PHE A 32 -5.43 -8.39 -3.31
N HIS A 33 -6.25 -7.47 -3.80
CA HIS A 33 -6.03 -6.05 -3.63
C HIS A 33 -6.92 -5.55 -2.49
N ILE A 34 -6.29 -5.03 -1.44
CA ILE A 34 -6.98 -4.39 -0.32
C ILE A 34 -6.80 -2.90 -0.48
N ASP A 35 -7.86 -2.23 -0.92
CA ASP A 35 -7.87 -0.78 -1.09
C ASP A 35 -8.56 -0.11 0.10
N GLY A 36 -8.05 1.04 0.53
CA GLY A 36 -8.57 1.75 1.69
C GLY A 36 -10.04 2.14 1.57
N ASP A 37 -10.47 2.55 0.38
CA ASP A 37 -11.86 2.93 0.14
C ASP A 37 -12.80 1.73 0.22
N ASP A 38 -12.36 0.57 -0.27
CA ASP A 38 -13.14 -0.67 -0.20
C ASP A 38 -13.35 -1.09 1.26
N ILE A 39 -12.33 -0.95 2.10
CA ILE A 39 -12.43 -1.29 3.52
C ILE A 39 -13.37 -0.34 4.24
N ARG A 40 -13.32 0.95 3.91
CA ARG A 40 -14.26 1.92 4.46
C ARG A 40 -15.71 1.59 4.10
N GLU A 41 -15.94 1.20 2.86
CA GLU A 41 -17.29 0.80 2.40
C GLU A 41 -17.76 -0.47 3.11
N LEU A 42 -16.90 -1.48 3.19
CA LEU A 42 -17.23 -2.76 3.81
C LEU A 42 -17.62 -2.63 5.28
N PHE A 43 -16.93 -1.76 6.03
CA PHE A 43 -17.16 -1.57 7.46
C PHE A 43 -17.97 -0.30 7.78
N ASP A 44 -18.51 0.37 6.75
CA ASP A 44 -19.29 1.60 6.88
C ASP A 44 -18.56 2.66 7.73
N ASN A 45 -17.28 2.83 7.50
CA ASN A 45 -16.44 3.78 8.24
C ASN A 45 -16.36 5.10 7.49
N LYS A 46 -17.10 6.10 7.97
CA LYS A 46 -17.10 7.46 7.43
C LYS A 46 -16.35 8.45 8.34
N ASP A 47 -15.65 7.94 9.34
CA ASP A 47 -14.87 8.73 10.28
C ASP A 47 -13.48 9.00 9.71
N TYR A 48 -13.22 10.26 9.32
CA TYR A 48 -11.93 10.71 8.78
C TYR A 48 -11.05 11.38 9.83
N SER A 49 -11.44 11.30 11.12
CA SER A 49 -10.56 11.66 12.23
C SER A 49 -9.41 10.67 12.34
N GLU A 50 -8.40 10.99 13.16
CA GLU A 50 -7.29 10.07 13.39
C GLU A 50 -7.79 8.70 13.88
N THR A 51 -8.75 8.69 14.80
CA THR A 51 -9.33 7.43 15.32
C THR A 51 -9.93 6.58 14.20
N GLY A 52 -10.74 7.17 13.32
CA GLY A 52 -11.37 6.47 12.23
C GLY A 52 -10.36 6.00 11.19
N ARG A 53 -9.35 6.80 10.90
CA ARG A 53 -8.26 6.44 9.98
C ARG A 53 -7.45 5.27 10.52
N ARG A 54 -7.08 5.31 11.80
CA ARG A 54 -6.34 4.21 12.44
C ARG A 54 -7.12 2.91 12.41
N LYS A 55 -8.42 2.98 12.69
CA LYS A 55 -9.29 1.82 12.63
C LYS A 55 -9.33 1.19 11.24
N ASN A 56 -9.45 2.02 10.20
CA ASN A 56 -9.47 1.54 8.81
C ASN A 56 -8.15 0.85 8.44
N ILE A 57 -7.03 1.43 8.84
CA ILE A 57 -5.70 0.86 8.59
C ILE A 57 -5.55 -0.49 9.28
N GLU A 58 -5.92 -0.58 10.56
CA GLU A 58 -5.80 -1.82 11.32
C GLU A 58 -6.66 -2.94 10.73
N LEU A 59 -7.87 -2.62 10.28
CA LEU A 59 -8.74 -3.60 9.63
C LEU A 59 -8.13 -4.11 8.31
N ALA A 60 -7.59 -3.22 7.50
CA ALA A 60 -6.91 -3.59 6.26
C ALA A 60 -5.72 -4.50 6.53
N GLN A 61 -4.91 -4.18 7.53
CA GLN A 61 -3.77 -4.99 7.94
C GLN A 61 -4.18 -6.39 8.42
N LYS A 62 -5.26 -6.47 9.20
CA LYS A 62 -5.78 -7.76 9.67
C LYS A 62 -6.29 -8.64 8.54
N ILE A 63 -6.97 -8.06 7.56
CA ILE A 63 -7.42 -8.79 6.38
C ILE A 63 -6.22 -9.30 5.59
N ALA A 64 -5.21 -8.46 5.40
CA ALA A 64 -3.99 -8.85 4.70
C ALA A 64 -3.30 -10.01 5.41
N GLN A 65 -3.19 -9.96 6.72
CA GLN A 65 -2.60 -11.04 7.51
C GLN A 65 -3.41 -12.34 7.36
N TYR A 66 -4.73 -12.26 7.41
CA TYR A 66 -5.60 -13.44 7.23
C TYR A 66 -5.34 -14.10 5.88
N LEU A 67 -5.31 -13.32 4.81
CA LEU A 67 -5.07 -13.83 3.47
C LEU A 67 -3.66 -14.40 3.32
N HIS A 68 -2.67 -13.72 3.88
CA HIS A 68 -1.29 -14.23 3.87
C HIS A 68 -1.18 -15.57 4.59
N ASN A 69 -1.90 -15.74 5.69
CA ASN A 69 -1.93 -17.02 6.43
C ASN A 69 -2.59 -18.14 5.62
N LYS A 70 -3.33 -17.81 4.59
CA LYS A 70 -3.91 -18.76 3.62
C LYS A 70 -3.01 -18.96 2.41
N ASN A 71 -1.76 -18.51 2.47
CA ASN A 71 -0.77 -18.60 1.40
C ASN A 71 -1.11 -17.76 0.17
N GLU A 72 -1.84 -16.66 0.35
CA GLU A 72 -2.14 -15.73 -0.73
C GLU A 72 -1.16 -14.55 -0.73
N ASP A 73 -0.82 -14.06 -1.92
CA ASP A 73 -0.12 -12.80 -2.06
C ASP A 73 -1.13 -11.66 -2.02
N VAL A 74 -0.77 -10.59 -1.34
CA VAL A 74 -1.68 -9.47 -1.06
C VAL A 74 -1.01 -8.15 -1.41
N VAL A 75 -1.75 -7.28 -2.07
CA VAL A 75 -1.35 -5.88 -2.28
C VAL A 75 -2.28 -4.99 -1.47
N ILE A 76 -1.72 -4.20 -0.57
CA ILE A 76 -2.46 -3.18 0.18
C ILE A 76 -2.17 -1.82 -0.44
N SER A 77 -3.19 -1.03 -0.71
CA SER A 77 -3.04 0.37 -1.12
C SER A 77 -3.79 1.28 -0.15
N LEU A 78 -3.04 1.92 0.73
CA LEU A 78 -3.55 2.81 1.76
C LEU A 78 -2.71 4.08 1.82
N VAL A 79 -3.33 5.19 2.20
CA VAL A 79 -2.58 6.40 2.55
C VAL A 79 -1.66 6.10 3.73
N SER A 80 -2.17 5.46 4.76
CA SER A 80 -1.44 4.95 5.93
C SER A 80 -0.41 5.94 6.50
N PRO A 81 -0.85 7.09 7.01
CA PRO A 81 0.05 8.18 7.39
C PRO A 81 0.73 8.00 8.74
N TYR A 82 0.39 6.96 9.49
CA TYR A 82 0.87 6.75 10.85
C TYR A 82 1.97 5.69 10.88
N LYS A 83 3.19 6.15 11.10
CA LYS A 83 4.38 5.28 11.08
C LYS A 83 4.32 4.17 12.11
N ASP A 84 3.77 4.45 13.30
CA ASP A 84 3.68 3.45 14.37
C ASP A 84 2.85 2.22 13.95
N LEU A 85 1.75 2.42 13.24
CA LEU A 85 0.92 1.31 12.76
C LEU A 85 1.65 0.48 11.70
N ARG A 86 2.38 1.13 10.80
CA ARG A 86 3.16 0.44 9.78
C ARG A 86 4.30 -0.35 10.41
N ASP A 87 5.02 0.26 11.35
CA ASP A 87 6.16 -0.39 12.00
C ASP A 87 5.72 -1.61 12.81
N LYS A 88 4.61 -1.53 13.53
CA LYS A 88 4.06 -2.68 14.25
C LYS A 88 3.68 -3.81 13.32
N PHE A 89 3.08 -3.48 12.18
CA PHE A 89 2.70 -4.48 11.18
C PHE A 89 3.94 -5.15 10.58
N LYS A 90 4.97 -4.37 10.24
CA LYS A 90 6.23 -4.89 9.73
C LYS A 90 6.93 -5.79 10.75
N GLU A 91 6.92 -5.41 12.02
CA GLU A 91 7.49 -6.23 13.08
C GLU A 91 6.76 -7.57 13.19
N LYS A 92 5.43 -7.53 13.14
CA LYS A 92 4.59 -8.73 13.23
C LYS A 92 4.77 -9.66 12.04
N MET A 93 4.86 -9.13 10.84
CA MET A 93 4.93 -9.92 9.60
C MET A 93 6.36 -10.26 9.18
N GLY A 94 7.35 -9.58 9.71
CA GLY A 94 8.76 -9.84 9.40
C GLY A 94 9.07 -9.72 7.91
N ASN A 95 9.73 -10.72 7.35
CA ASN A 95 10.14 -10.73 5.94
C ASN A 95 8.97 -10.98 4.95
N ASN A 96 7.75 -11.08 5.45
CA ASN A 96 6.58 -11.34 4.63
C ASN A 96 5.91 -10.07 4.13
N VAL A 97 6.43 -8.90 4.45
CA VAL A 97 5.89 -7.61 4.01
C VAL A 97 6.98 -6.74 3.39
N ILE A 98 6.65 -6.09 2.29
CA ILE A 98 7.48 -5.06 1.68
C ILE A 98 6.70 -3.76 1.73
N GLU A 99 7.20 -2.79 2.49
CA GLU A 99 6.63 -1.45 2.53
C GLU A 99 7.15 -0.66 1.32
N VAL A 100 6.23 -0.16 0.50
CA VAL A 100 6.56 0.64 -0.68
C VAL A 100 6.00 2.04 -0.50
N TYR A 101 6.89 3.02 -0.38
CA TYR A 101 6.48 4.42 -0.29
C TYR A 101 6.32 5.00 -1.68
N VAL A 102 5.06 5.20 -2.09
CA VAL A 102 4.70 5.73 -3.41
C VAL A 102 4.46 7.22 -3.27
N HIS A 103 5.21 8.02 -4.02
CA HIS A 103 5.11 9.47 -3.93
C HIS A 103 5.35 10.12 -5.30
N THR A 104 4.91 11.37 -5.41
CA THR A 104 5.06 12.17 -6.63
C THR A 104 5.18 13.64 -6.28
N THR A 105 5.90 14.39 -7.11
CA THR A 105 5.89 15.87 -7.09
C THR A 105 4.91 16.43 -8.11
N GLU A 106 4.34 15.58 -8.97
CA GLU A 106 3.40 16.01 -10.00
C GLU A 106 2.05 16.41 -9.39
N ILE A 107 1.41 17.43 -9.98
CA ILE A 107 0.07 17.86 -9.57
C ILE A 107 -0.94 16.97 -10.31
N ARG A 108 -1.68 16.15 -9.56
CA ARG A 108 -2.60 15.15 -10.11
C ARG A 108 -4.07 15.40 -9.74
N GLY A 109 -4.37 16.55 -9.14
CA GLY A 109 -5.74 16.93 -8.80
C GLY A 109 -6.28 16.36 -7.50
N ARG A 110 -5.47 15.68 -6.70
CA ARG A 110 -5.88 15.08 -5.42
C ARG A 110 -5.27 15.78 -4.21
N GLU A 111 -4.58 16.91 -4.42
CA GLU A 111 -3.82 17.61 -3.37
C GLU A 111 -4.72 18.13 -2.23
N SER A 112 -5.99 18.46 -2.53
CA SER A 112 -6.94 18.89 -1.50
C SER A 112 -7.31 17.78 -0.50
N TYR A 113 -7.02 16.51 -0.85
CA TYR A 113 -7.24 15.35 0.01
C TYR A 113 -5.99 14.91 0.77
N PHE A 114 -4.89 15.63 0.65
CA PHE A 114 -3.65 15.27 1.34
C PHE A 114 -3.86 15.28 2.85
N VAL A 115 -3.29 14.26 3.50
CA VAL A 115 -3.28 14.16 4.95
C VAL A 115 -2.17 15.03 5.48
N GLU A 116 -2.51 15.94 6.41
CA GLU A 116 -1.53 16.77 7.10
C GLU A 116 -0.67 15.92 8.03
N ASN A 117 0.58 16.32 8.22
CA ASN A 117 1.51 15.63 9.10
C ASN A 117 1.72 14.16 8.74
N TYR A 118 1.76 13.87 7.43
CA TYR A 118 2.08 12.54 6.93
C TYR A 118 3.46 12.11 7.46
N GLU A 119 3.52 10.90 8.04
CA GLU A 119 4.76 10.34 8.57
C GLU A 119 5.38 9.38 7.55
N PRO A 120 6.37 9.83 6.75
CA PRO A 120 6.98 8.95 5.77
C PRO A 120 7.82 7.85 6.43
N PRO A 121 8.08 6.73 5.74
CA PRO A 121 8.95 5.70 6.28
C PRO A 121 10.40 6.20 6.38
N THR A 122 11.17 5.63 7.30
CA THR A 122 12.57 6.03 7.52
C THR A 122 13.56 4.89 7.27
N ASP A 123 13.12 3.65 7.42
CA ASP A 123 13.99 2.49 7.31
C ASP A 123 13.22 1.28 6.77
N ASP A 124 13.93 0.39 6.12
CA ASP A 124 13.43 -0.87 5.58
C ASP A 124 12.17 -0.68 4.72
N TYR A 125 12.28 0.13 3.68
CA TYR A 125 11.20 0.35 2.72
C TYR A 125 11.77 0.53 1.31
N PHE A 126 10.91 0.31 0.32
CA PHE A 126 11.23 0.61 -1.08
C PHE A 126 10.66 1.99 -1.45
N ASN A 127 11.51 2.86 -1.97
CA ASN A 127 11.11 4.21 -2.36
C ASN A 127 10.68 4.23 -3.83
N MET A 128 9.40 4.52 -4.08
CA MET A 128 8.85 4.54 -5.43
C MET A 128 8.33 5.94 -5.78
N CYS A 129 9.18 6.72 -6.44
CA CYS A 129 8.76 7.99 -7.04
C CYS A 129 8.10 7.71 -8.39
N THR A 130 6.86 8.17 -8.55
CA THR A 130 6.10 7.92 -9.79
C THR A 130 6.18 9.09 -10.77
N ASP A 131 7.05 10.05 -10.53
CA ASP A 131 7.26 11.17 -11.44
C ASP A 131 7.77 10.67 -12.79
N ASN A 132 7.00 10.92 -13.84
CA ASN A 132 7.36 10.57 -15.21
C ASN A 132 7.75 9.09 -15.40
N VAL A 133 7.09 8.19 -14.65
CA VAL A 133 7.32 6.74 -14.74
C VAL A 133 5.98 6.07 -15.02
N ASP A 134 5.95 5.15 -15.99
CA ASP A 134 4.73 4.42 -16.28
C ASP A 134 4.49 3.31 -15.23
N VAL A 135 3.23 2.86 -15.14
CA VAL A 135 2.82 1.90 -14.12
C VAL A 135 3.54 0.55 -14.27
N LYS A 136 3.79 0.12 -15.49
CA LYS A 136 4.47 -1.17 -15.74
C LYS A 136 5.89 -1.16 -15.21
N THR A 137 6.60 -0.05 -15.41
CA THR A 137 7.95 0.12 -14.88
C THR A 137 7.93 0.15 -13.35
N CYS A 138 6.96 0.83 -12.74
CA CYS A 138 6.81 0.83 -11.29
C CYS A 138 6.67 -0.59 -10.74
N VAL A 139 5.80 -1.39 -11.33
CA VAL A 139 5.59 -2.78 -10.89
C VAL A 139 6.86 -3.60 -11.06
N GLU A 140 7.52 -3.47 -12.20
CA GLU A 140 8.73 -4.24 -12.49
C GLU A 140 9.86 -3.96 -11.48
N VAL A 141 10.05 -2.70 -11.09
CA VAL A 141 11.10 -2.38 -10.12
C VAL A 141 10.73 -2.85 -8.70
N ILE A 142 9.46 -2.81 -8.33
CA ILE A 142 9.00 -3.33 -7.04
C ILE A 142 9.24 -4.84 -6.96
N LEU A 143 8.84 -5.58 -7.99
CA LEU A 143 9.01 -7.04 -8.03
C LEU A 143 10.49 -7.44 -8.10
N ARG A 144 11.31 -6.66 -8.79
CA ARG A 144 12.76 -6.87 -8.81
C ARG A 144 13.37 -6.65 -7.44
N HIS A 145 12.92 -5.64 -6.72
CA HIS A 145 13.38 -5.39 -5.35
C HIS A 145 13.09 -6.59 -4.44
N GLU A 146 11.91 -7.18 -4.54
CA GLU A 146 11.56 -8.38 -3.77
C GLU A 146 12.57 -9.51 -3.99
N LYS A 147 12.97 -9.73 -5.24
CA LYS A 147 13.91 -10.81 -5.59
C LYS A 147 15.31 -10.60 -5.04
N LEU A 148 15.66 -9.38 -4.64
CA LEU A 148 16.97 -9.06 -4.06
C LEU A 148 17.00 -9.24 -2.54
N LEU A 149 15.85 -9.48 -1.95
CA LEU A 149 15.73 -9.75 -0.51
C LEU A 149 15.95 -11.24 -0.26
#